data_83ffd3de9601b1084298db3c9cd87260
#
_entry.id   83ffd3de9601b1084298db3c9cd87260
#
_cell.length_a   1.000
_cell.length_b   1.000
_cell.length_c   1.000
_cell.angle_alpha   90.00
_cell.angle_beta   90.00
_cell.angle_gamma   90.00
#
_symmetry.space_group_name_H-M   'P 1'
#
loop_
_entity.id
_entity.type
_entity.pdbx_description
1 polymer ?
#
loop_
_entity_poly.entity_id
_entity_poly.type
_entity_poly.pdbx_seq_one_letter_code
_entity_poly.pdbx_strand_id
1 'polypeptide(L)'
;MSARKPPRWRRTVLLIAAAVASLWGVWYWPVHTRQGINYEVTQQTLPLSLKLAGFVYRDMEFRHLARTLTRGIRGDEAKVLRLYEWVRSHITTGNPPGLPVVDDHVWNIIVRGYGDPDQLADVLATLCAYAGLPAELVIVRPPGQDPIHALAMVKLHGRWYPIDPYYGVIVRDGQQRLVSREALLEHPELAQQIAPGLMIRGIEYSRLLTWLPDVAASTELRPYRQMPLWRVWYVLRRGFHINIASRNSPL
;
A
#
# COMPACT_ATOMS: atom_id res chain seq x y z
N MET A 1 -3.55 -41.45 54.83
CA MET A 1 -3.64 -39.97 54.78
C MET A 1 -4.32 -39.54 53.45
N SER A 2 -5.60 -39.17 53.54
CA SER A 2 -6.35 -38.75 52.32
C SER A 2 -6.02 -37.32 52.01
N ALA A 3 -5.39 -37.04 50.87
CA ALA A 3 -5.10 -35.68 50.42
C ALA A 3 -6.42 -35.00 50.06
N ARG A 4 -6.84 -33.98 50.83
CA ARG A 4 -8.01 -33.15 50.55
C ARG A 4 -7.86 -32.49 49.17
N LYS A 5 -8.77 -32.76 48.25
CA LYS A 5 -8.82 -32.09 46.95
C LYS A 5 -8.90 -30.56 47.14
N PRO A 6 -8.05 -29.79 46.44
CA PRO A 6 -8.07 -28.36 46.61
C PRO A 6 -9.44 -27.78 46.23
N PRO A 7 -9.93 -26.76 46.94
CA PRO A 7 -11.22 -26.14 46.68
C PRO A 7 -11.29 -25.56 45.25
N ARG A 8 -12.44 -25.69 44.61
CA ARG A 8 -12.66 -25.30 43.19
C ARG A 8 -12.20 -23.86 42.86
N TRP A 9 -12.38 -22.94 43.79
CA TRP A 9 -11.98 -21.55 43.59
C TRP A 9 -10.47 -21.36 43.39
N ARG A 10 -9.60 -22.15 44.07
CA ARG A 10 -8.15 -22.08 43.85
C ARG A 10 -7.76 -22.51 42.45
N ARG A 11 -8.42 -23.50 41.87
CA ARG A 11 -8.20 -23.89 40.45
C ARG A 11 -8.60 -22.76 39.51
N THR A 12 -9.76 -22.14 39.76
CA THR A 12 -10.21 -20.99 38.93
C THR A 12 -9.23 -19.82 38.99
N VAL A 13 -8.76 -19.46 40.19
CA VAL A 13 -7.75 -18.37 40.36
C VAL A 13 -6.44 -18.71 39.65
N LEU A 14 -5.97 -19.98 39.75
CA LEU A 14 -4.76 -20.39 39.03
C LEU A 14 -4.92 -20.37 37.52
N LEU A 15 -6.07 -20.75 36.99
CA LEU A 15 -6.35 -20.67 35.56
C LEU A 15 -6.41 -19.22 35.08
N ILE A 16 -7.03 -18.33 35.83
CA ILE A 16 -7.07 -16.89 35.52
C ILE A 16 -5.65 -16.32 35.56
N ALA A 17 -4.87 -16.63 36.61
CA ALA A 17 -3.50 -16.15 36.72
C ALA A 17 -2.61 -16.65 35.57
N ALA A 18 -2.75 -17.95 35.20
CA ALA A 18 -2.05 -18.51 34.05
C ALA A 18 -2.47 -17.83 32.72
N ALA A 19 -3.75 -17.58 32.52
CA ALA A 19 -4.26 -16.87 31.34
C ALA A 19 -3.73 -15.44 31.28
N VAL A 20 -3.73 -14.70 32.39
CA VAL A 20 -3.18 -13.35 32.46
C VAL A 20 -1.68 -13.35 32.18
N ALA A 21 -0.92 -14.27 32.77
CA ALA A 21 0.51 -14.41 32.52
C ALA A 21 0.81 -14.76 31.07
N SER A 22 0.01 -15.63 30.45
CA SER A 22 0.14 -15.98 29.04
C SER A 22 -0.16 -14.79 28.13
N LEU A 23 -1.24 -14.05 28.40
CA LEU A 23 -1.57 -12.82 27.65
C LEU A 23 -0.47 -11.76 27.79
N TRP A 24 0.07 -11.60 29.00
CA TRP A 24 1.20 -10.71 29.26
C TRP A 24 2.44 -11.14 28.47
N GLY A 25 2.79 -12.42 28.49
CA GLY A 25 3.90 -12.96 27.72
C GLY A 25 3.74 -12.73 26.21
N VAL A 26 2.53 -12.95 25.66
CA VAL A 26 2.22 -12.66 24.24
C VAL A 26 2.30 -11.17 23.94
N TRP A 27 1.84 -10.31 24.86
CA TRP A 27 1.85 -8.86 24.69
C TRP A 27 3.27 -8.29 24.56
N TYR A 28 4.22 -8.83 25.32
CA TYR A 28 5.63 -8.44 25.29
C TYR A 28 6.50 -9.32 24.39
N TRP A 29 5.88 -10.27 23.64
CA TRP A 29 6.63 -11.14 22.74
C TRP A 29 7.49 -10.35 21.77
N PRO A 30 8.81 -10.59 21.70
CA PRO A 30 9.68 -9.91 20.79
C PRO A 30 9.38 -10.30 19.34
N VAL A 31 9.12 -9.32 18.49
CA VAL A 31 8.87 -9.52 17.06
C VAL A 31 9.82 -8.66 16.25
N HIS A 32 10.26 -9.21 15.13
CA HIS A 32 11.12 -8.49 14.22
C HIS A 32 10.31 -7.61 13.27
N THR A 33 10.80 -6.40 13.03
CA THR A 33 10.34 -5.53 11.96
C THR A 33 11.50 -5.13 11.09
N ARG A 34 11.25 -5.02 9.81
CA ARG A 34 12.24 -4.53 8.84
C ARG A 34 11.94 -3.08 8.56
N GLN A 35 12.99 -2.26 8.54
CA GLN A 35 12.94 -0.85 8.22
C GLN A 35 14.09 -0.54 7.29
N GLY A 36 13.83 0.18 6.21
CA GLY A 36 14.85 0.52 5.23
C GLY A 36 14.29 0.69 3.83
N ILE A 37 15.19 1.00 2.90
CA ILE A 37 14.89 1.31 1.51
C ILE A 37 15.68 0.35 0.63
N ASN A 38 15.04 -0.19 -0.40
CA ASN A 38 15.66 -1.07 -1.38
C ASN A 38 16.43 -2.24 -0.71
N TYR A 39 17.77 -2.20 -0.78
CA TYR A 39 18.65 -3.25 -0.24
C TYR A 39 19.21 -2.92 1.14
N GLU A 40 19.10 -1.67 1.60
CA GLU A 40 19.53 -1.25 2.92
C GLU A 40 18.40 -1.40 3.94
N VAL A 41 18.25 -2.62 4.44
CA VAL A 41 17.19 -2.96 5.38
C VAL A 41 17.79 -3.30 6.73
N THR A 42 17.44 -2.52 7.75
CA THR A 42 17.75 -2.81 9.14
C THR A 42 16.63 -3.64 9.77
N GLN A 43 17.03 -4.57 10.64
CA GLN A 43 16.08 -5.36 11.42
C GLN A 43 16.05 -4.86 12.85
N GLN A 44 14.88 -4.46 13.31
CA GLN A 44 14.65 -4.04 14.68
C GLN A 44 13.77 -5.05 15.40
N THR A 45 14.03 -5.23 16.70
CA THR A 45 13.20 -6.07 17.56
C THR A 45 12.40 -5.15 18.50
N LEU A 46 11.10 -5.36 18.54
CA LEU A 46 10.19 -4.60 19.38
C LEU A 46 9.08 -5.51 19.95
N PRO A 47 8.44 -5.16 21.06
CA PRO A 47 7.31 -5.90 21.59
C PRO A 47 6.16 -5.98 20.59
N LEU A 48 5.46 -7.13 20.55
CA LEU A 48 4.30 -7.34 19.69
C LEU A 48 3.24 -6.24 19.90
N SER A 49 3.03 -5.82 21.14
CA SER A 49 2.11 -4.72 21.49
C SER A 49 2.41 -3.43 20.74
N LEU A 50 3.68 -3.01 20.70
CA LEU A 50 4.09 -1.81 19.99
C LEU A 50 3.92 -1.95 18.47
N LYS A 51 4.21 -3.13 17.94
CA LYS A 51 3.98 -3.39 16.51
C LYS A 51 2.50 -3.30 16.13
N LEU A 52 1.62 -3.88 16.97
CA LEU A 52 0.17 -3.81 16.78
C LEU A 52 -0.36 -2.38 16.95
N ALA A 53 0.08 -1.69 18.02
CA ALA A 53 -0.31 -0.30 18.26
C ALA A 53 0.09 0.61 17.10
N GLY A 54 1.33 0.51 16.62
CA GLY A 54 1.80 1.25 15.46
C GLY A 54 1.04 0.92 14.17
N PHE A 55 0.61 -0.32 13.99
CA PHE A 55 -0.20 -0.73 12.85
C PHE A 55 -1.61 -0.12 12.89
N VAL A 56 -2.28 -0.19 14.06
CA VAL A 56 -3.61 0.40 14.27
C VAL A 56 -3.55 1.92 14.16
N TYR A 57 -2.54 2.56 14.75
CA TYR A 57 -2.34 4.00 14.66
C TYR A 57 -2.27 4.46 13.20
N ARG A 58 -1.42 3.83 12.37
CA ARG A 58 -1.30 4.18 10.95
C ARG A 58 -2.62 3.97 10.17
N ASP A 59 -3.35 2.89 10.45
CA ASP A 59 -4.67 2.66 9.84
C ASP A 59 -5.65 3.79 10.19
N MET A 60 -5.66 4.24 11.44
CA MET A 60 -6.51 5.36 11.89
C MET A 60 -6.12 6.67 11.20
N GLU A 61 -4.84 6.96 11.08
CA GLU A 61 -4.32 8.17 10.41
C GLU A 61 -4.66 8.17 8.91
N PHE A 62 -4.46 7.06 8.20
CA PHE A 62 -4.86 6.96 6.80
C PHE A 62 -6.37 7.17 6.61
N ARG A 63 -7.20 6.55 7.47
CA ARG A 63 -8.65 6.74 7.44
C ARG A 63 -9.03 8.18 7.70
N HIS A 64 -8.41 8.80 8.69
CA HIS A 64 -8.67 10.20 9.04
C HIS A 64 -8.31 11.12 7.89
N LEU A 65 -7.10 10.98 7.35
CA LEU A 65 -6.60 11.80 6.24
C LEU A 65 -7.47 11.66 4.99
N ALA A 66 -7.71 10.42 4.54
CA ALA A 66 -8.51 10.17 3.34
C ALA A 66 -9.95 10.72 3.49
N ARG A 67 -10.59 10.50 4.65
CA ARG A 67 -11.93 11.05 4.92
C ARG A 67 -11.94 12.57 4.98
N THR A 68 -10.93 13.19 5.58
CA THR A 68 -10.84 14.65 5.69
C THR A 68 -10.70 15.28 4.30
N LEU A 69 -9.83 14.71 3.45
CA LEU A 69 -9.58 15.20 2.11
C LEU A 69 -10.78 15.03 1.18
N THR A 70 -11.56 13.97 1.36
CA THR A 70 -12.70 13.65 0.47
C THR A 70 -14.07 14.03 1.04
N ARG A 71 -14.09 14.67 2.22
CA ARG A 71 -15.34 15.09 2.86
C ARG A 71 -16.15 16.04 1.96
N GLY A 72 -17.41 15.69 1.74
CA GLY A 72 -18.32 16.51 0.93
C GLY A 72 -18.10 16.41 -0.58
N ILE A 73 -17.07 15.72 -1.05
CA ILE A 73 -16.80 15.54 -2.48
C ILE A 73 -17.73 14.45 -3.03
N ARG A 74 -18.48 14.80 -4.06
CA ARG A 74 -19.35 13.86 -4.79
C ARG A 74 -18.65 13.38 -6.05
N GLY A 75 -18.78 12.07 -6.33
CA GLY A 75 -18.14 11.42 -7.48
C GLY A 75 -16.71 10.94 -7.22
N ASP A 76 -16.42 9.76 -7.73
CA ASP A 76 -15.14 9.07 -7.46
C ASP A 76 -13.97 9.73 -8.18
N GLU A 77 -14.16 10.22 -9.41
CA GLU A 77 -13.14 10.98 -10.13
C GLU A 77 -12.72 12.25 -9.35
N ALA A 78 -13.68 13.02 -8.85
CA ALA A 78 -13.39 14.22 -8.07
C ALA A 78 -12.62 13.91 -6.76
N LYS A 79 -12.92 12.78 -6.11
CA LYS A 79 -12.14 12.32 -4.95
C LYS A 79 -10.70 11.99 -5.33
N VAL A 80 -10.50 11.26 -6.43
CA VAL A 80 -9.16 10.91 -6.93
C VAL A 80 -8.36 12.17 -7.24
N LEU A 81 -8.94 13.12 -7.96
CA LEU A 81 -8.29 14.39 -8.29
C LEU A 81 -7.90 15.17 -7.03
N ARG A 82 -8.77 15.22 -6.03
CA ARG A 82 -8.47 15.88 -4.75
C ARG A 82 -7.33 15.21 -4.00
N LEU A 83 -7.28 13.87 -3.97
CA LEU A 83 -6.19 13.12 -3.35
C LEU A 83 -4.88 13.32 -4.11
N TYR A 84 -4.92 13.30 -5.43
CA TYR A 84 -3.77 13.59 -6.28
C TYR A 84 -3.22 15.01 -6.05
N GLU A 85 -4.07 16.02 -6.03
CA GLU A 85 -3.67 17.41 -5.76
C GLU A 85 -3.02 17.54 -4.38
N TRP A 86 -3.58 16.84 -3.39
CA TRP A 86 -3.02 16.84 -2.05
C TRP A 86 -1.62 16.21 -2.03
N VAL A 87 -1.43 15.06 -2.65
CA VAL A 87 -0.11 14.39 -2.74
C VAL A 87 0.90 15.34 -3.40
N ARG A 88 0.53 15.95 -4.52
CA ARG A 88 1.39 16.89 -5.25
C ARG A 88 1.77 18.15 -4.48
N SER A 89 0.88 18.65 -3.66
CA SER A 89 1.11 19.88 -2.89
C SER A 89 1.83 19.64 -1.54
N HIS A 90 1.81 18.41 -1.01
CA HIS A 90 2.34 18.10 0.31
C HIS A 90 3.61 17.25 0.26
N ILE A 91 3.89 16.58 -0.84
CA ILE A 91 5.07 15.72 -0.98
C ILE A 91 5.93 16.25 -2.12
N THR A 92 7.12 16.72 -1.79
CA THR A 92 8.11 17.19 -2.74
C THR A 92 8.70 16.01 -3.51
N THR A 93 8.88 16.17 -4.82
CA THR A 93 9.48 15.14 -5.67
C THR A 93 10.99 15.05 -5.45
N GLY A 94 11.49 13.82 -5.34
CA GLY A 94 12.90 13.51 -5.10
C GLY A 94 13.30 13.63 -3.63
N ASN A 95 14.55 13.34 -3.37
CA ASN A 95 15.13 13.36 -2.02
C ASN A 95 16.00 14.59 -1.85
N PRO A 96 15.66 15.56 -0.98
CA PRO A 96 16.47 16.73 -0.73
C PRO A 96 17.87 16.35 -0.21
N PRO A 97 18.93 17.01 -0.69
CA PRO A 97 20.29 16.73 -0.24
C PRO A 97 20.43 16.86 1.29
N GLY A 98 21.09 15.88 1.91
CA GLY A 98 21.37 15.89 3.35
C GLY A 98 20.21 15.44 4.24
N LEU A 99 19.04 15.15 3.71
CA LEU A 99 17.95 14.57 4.47
C LEU A 99 17.94 13.04 4.33
N PRO A 100 17.97 12.29 5.46
CA PRO A 100 18.00 10.84 5.40
C PRO A 100 16.63 10.29 4.96
N VAL A 101 16.65 9.33 4.05
CA VAL A 101 15.48 8.51 3.75
C VAL A 101 15.59 7.24 4.58
N VAL A 102 14.77 7.12 5.62
CA VAL A 102 14.90 6.05 6.62
C VAL A 102 14.15 4.79 6.21
N ASP A 103 13.00 4.93 5.55
CA ASP A 103 12.22 3.80 5.06
C ASP A 103 11.17 4.19 4.00
N ASP A 104 10.57 3.17 3.36
CA ASP A 104 9.54 3.28 2.34
C ASP A 104 8.12 3.10 2.88
N HIS A 105 7.92 3.18 4.20
CA HIS A 105 6.57 3.06 4.73
C HIS A 105 5.73 4.28 4.35
N VAL A 106 4.57 4.07 3.74
CA VAL A 106 3.69 5.14 3.20
C VAL A 106 3.45 6.27 4.20
N TRP A 107 3.20 5.94 5.48
CA TRP A 107 2.99 6.97 6.50
C TRP A 107 4.23 7.84 6.73
N ASN A 108 5.42 7.24 6.71
CA ASN A 108 6.66 7.98 6.89
C ASN A 108 6.99 8.85 5.67
N ILE A 109 6.59 8.45 4.47
CA ILE A 109 6.67 9.31 3.27
C ILE A 109 5.80 10.56 3.45
N ILE A 110 4.55 10.37 3.91
CA ILE A 110 3.64 11.49 4.19
C ILE A 110 4.22 12.43 5.24
N VAL A 111 4.75 11.89 6.36
CA VAL A 111 5.30 12.69 7.46
C VAL A 111 6.57 13.45 7.05
N ARG A 112 7.46 12.82 6.28
CA ARG A 112 8.69 13.50 5.84
C ARG A 112 8.46 14.51 4.70
N GLY A 113 7.40 14.33 3.92
CA GLY A 113 6.99 15.29 2.90
C GLY A 113 7.82 15.30 1.62
N TYR A 114 8.60 14.24 1.34
CA TYR A 114 9.34 14.08 0.08
C TYR A 114 9.52 12.60 -0.29
N GLY A 115 9.75 12.32 -1.57
CA GLY A 115 9.93 10.95 -2.04
C GLY A 115 10.14 10.79 -3.54
N ASP A 116 10.47 9.57 -3.91
CA ASP A 116 10.70 9.10 -5.28
C ASP A 116 9.39 8.68 -5.99
N PRO A 117 9.40 8.39 -7.30
CA PRO A 117 8.19 8.09 -8.06
C PRO A 117 7.33 6.96 -7.47
N ASP A 118 7.94 5.86 -7.04
CA ASP A 118 7.25 4.72 -6.44
C ASP A 118 6.62 5.06 -5.09
N GLN A 119 7.28 5.94 -4.33
CA GLN A 119 6.82 6.39 -3.03
C GLN A 119 5.58 7.30 -3.16
N LEU A 120 5.59 8.28 -4.07
CA LEU A 120 4.43 9.14 -4.31
C LEU A 120 3.25 8.34 -4.89
N ALA A 121 3.53 7.39 -5.78
CA ALA A 121 2.52 6.50 -6.32
C ALA A 121 1.88 5.61 -5.24
N ASP A 122 2.68 5.07 -4.30
CA ASP A 122 2.18 4.26 -3.17
C ASP A 122 1.34 5.10 -2.20
N VAL A 123 1.73 6.36 -1.94
CA VAL A 123 0.92 7.29 -1.14
C VAL A 123 -0.43 7.54 -1.81
N LEU A 124 -0.46 7.88 -3.10
CA LEU A 124 -1.71 8.11 -3.81
C LEU A 124 -2.60 6.86 -3.84
N ALA A 125 -2.04 5.70 -4.18
CA ALA A 125 -2.78 4.45 -4.20
C ALA A 125 -3.35 4.09 -2.81
N THR A 126 -2.56 4.30 -1.75
CA THR A 126 -3.00 4.06 -0.37
C THR A 126 -4.15 5.00 0.01
N LEU A 127 -4.04 6.30 -0.22
CA LEU A 127 -5.10 7.26 0.09
C LEU A 127 -6.38 6.99 -0.71
N CYS A 128 -6.27 6.62 -1.99
CA CYS A 128 -7.41 6.19 -2.81
C CYS A 128 -8.09 4.95 -2.20
N ALA A 129 -7.33 3.92 -1.82
CA ALA A 129 -7.88 2.72 -1.21
C ALA A 129 -8.61 3.03 0.11
N TYR A 130 -8.07 3.93 0.95
CA TYR A 130 -8.73 4.38 2.18
C TYR A 130 -9.95 5.29 1.95
N ALA A 131 -10.03 5.90 0.78
CA ALA A 131 -11.23 6.62 0.32
C ALA A 131 -12.30 5.70 -0.31
N GLY A 132 -12.05 4.38 -0.34
CA GLY A 132 -12.95 3.38 -0.92
C GLY A 132 -12.78 3.17 -2.42
N LEU A 133 -11.72 3.69 -3.02
CA LEU A 133 -11.40 3.57 -4.44
C LEU A 133 -10.27 2.53 -4.61
N PRO A 134 -10.52 1.39 -5.27
CA PRO A 134 -9.48 0.40 -5.52
C PRO A 134 -8.32 1.04 -6.27
N ALA A 135 -7.11 0.91 -5.76
CA ALA A 135 -5.91 1.49 -6.35
C ALA A 135 -4.68 0.63 -6.07
N GLU A 136 -3.69 0.70 -6.95
CA GLU A 136 -2.45 -0.05 -6.85
C GLU A 136 -1.28 0.81 -7.35
N LEU A 137 -0.12 0.66 -6.70
CA LEU A 137 1.16 1.09 -7.25
C LEU A 137 1.56 0.10 -8.35
N VAL A 138 1.86 0.61 -9.53
CA VAL A 138 2.42 -0.20 -10.61
C VAL A 138 3.80 0.28 -11.01
N ILE A 139 4.65 -0.68 -11.35
CA ILE A 139 6.01 -0.43 -11.84
C ILE A 139 6.01 -0.64 -13.34
N VAL A 140 6.39 0.40 -14.07
CA VAL A 140 6.53 0.36 -15.53
C VAL A 140 7.90 -0.17 -15.89
N ARG A 141 7.91 -1.23 -16.69
CA ARG A 141 9.11 -1.91 -17.12
C ARG A 141 9.10 -2.10 -18.64
N PRO A 142 10.08 -1.58 -19.37
CA PRO A 142 10.26 -1.92 -20.77
C PRO A 142 10.53 -3.42 -20.94
N PRO A 143 10.14 -4.05 -22.05
CA PRO A 143 10.46 -5.44 -22.30
C PRO A 143 11.97 -5.70 -22.23
N GLY A 144 12.36 -6.70 -21.41
CA GLY A 144 13.77 -7.09 -21.25
C GLY A 144 14.68 -6.11 -20.50
N GLN A 145 14.13 -5.10 -19.84
CA GLN A 145 14.90 -4.08 -19.11
C GLN A 145 14.48 -3.98 -17.64
N ASP A 146 15.29 -3.25 -16.87
CA ASP A 146 14.99 -2.91 -15.49
C ASP A 146 13.81 -1.94 -15.39
N PRO A 147 13.16 -1.88 -14.21
CA PRO A 147 12.12 -0.89 -13.92
C PRO A 147 12.64 0.53 -14.12
N ILE A 148 11.86 1.36 -14.78
CA ILE A 148 12.26 2.74 -15.09
C ILE A 148 11.38 3.79 -14.43
N HIS A 149 10.14 3.46 -14.11
CA HIS A 149 9.19 4.38 -13.51
C HIS A 149 8.11 3.65 -12.71
N ALA A 150 7.41 4.39 -11.85
CA ALA A 150 6.26 3.90 -11.10
C ALA A 150 5.15 4.95 -11.08
N LEU A 151 3.90 4.50 -11.13
CA LEU A 151 2.72 5.36 -11.05
C LEU A 151 1.57 4.64 -10.33
N ALA A 152 0.53 5.37 -9.98
CA ALA A 152 -0.68 4.80 -9.40
C ALA A 152 -1.69 4.44 -10.47
N MET A 153 -2.29 3.27 -10.34
CA MET A 153 -3.47 2.85 -11.10
C MET A 153 -4.68 2.92 -10.19
N VAL A 154 -5.71 3.66 -10.57
CA VAL A 154 -6.94 3.80 -9.79
C VAL A 154 -8.12 3.25 -10.59
N LYS A 155 -8.94 2.42 -9.95
CA LYS A 155 -10.10 1.81 -10.60
C LYS A 155 -11.33 2.68 -10.46
N LEU A 156 -11.85 3.17 -11.58
CA LEU A 156 -13.09 3.93 -11.68
C LEU A 156 -14.03 3.26 -12.70
N HIS A 157 -15.30 3.10 -12.35
CA HIS A 157 -16.31 2.50 -13.25
C HIS A 157 -15.88 1.16 -13.89
N GLY A 158 -15.13 0.35 -13.13
CA GLY A 158 -14.65 -0.95 -13.58
C GLY A 158 -13.35 -0.94 -14.40
N ARG A 159 -12.81 0.20 -14.79
CA ARG A 159 -11.59 0.37 -15.60
C ARG A 159 -10.43 0.96 -14.78
N TRP A 160 -9.20 0.70 -15.19
CA TRP A 160 -8.00 1.20 -14.54
C TRP A 160 -7.47 2.47 -15.20
N TYR A 161 -7.20 3.50 -14.41
CA TYR A 161 -6.72 4.81 -14.87
C TYR A 161 -5.33 5.11 -14.31
N PRO A 162 -4.32 5.33 -15.17
CA PRO A 162 -2.99 5.69 -14.75
C PRO A 162 -2.93 7.16 -14.29
N ILE A 163 -2.31 7.39 -13.14
CA ILE A 163 -2.11 8.71 -12.55
C ILE A 163 -0.70 8.78 -11.99
N ASP A 164 0.06 9.77 -12.42
CA ASP A 164 1.43 9.98 -12.01
C ASP A 164 1.57 11.22 -11.12
N PRO A 165 1.62 11.04 -9.80
CA PRO A 165 1.79 12.17 -8.90
C PRO A 165 3.21 12.76 -8.93
N TYR A 166 4.22 12.02 -9.38
CA TYR A 166 5.60 12.49 -9.40
C TYR A 166 5.83 13.52 -10.51
N TYR A 167 5.52 13.18 -11.75
CA TYR A 167 5.63 14.10 -12.88
C TYR A 167 4.40 14.99 -13.06
N GLY A 168 3.37 14.79 -12.27
CA GLY A 168 2.16 15.62 -12.36
C GLY A 168 1.28 15.30 -13.56
N VAL A 169 1.33 14.07 -14.03
CA VAL A 169 0.57 13.63 -15.21
C VAL A 169 -0.72 12.94 -14.81
N ILE A 170 -1.83 13.47 -15.29
CA ILE A 170 -3.12 12.79 -15.33
C ILE A 170 -3.42 12.52 -16.80
N VAL A 171 -3.60 11.24 -17.13
CA VAL A 171 -3.84 10.83 -18.52
C VAL A 171 -5.25 11.22 -18.92
N ARG A 172 -5.38 12.25 -19.79
CA ARG A 172 -6.64 12.80 -20.28
C ARG A 172 -6.65 12.89 -21.80
N ASP A 173 -7.83 12.68 -22.40
CA ASP A 173 -8.03 12.91 -23.84
C ASP A 173 -8.17 14.42 -24.17
N GLY A 174 -8.29 14.73 -25.47
CA GLY A 174 -8.49 16.11 -25.92
C GLY A 174 -9.77 16.78 -25.40
N GLN A 175 -10.71 16.01 -24.85
CA GLN A 175 -11.93 16.50 -24.19
C GLN A 175 -11.80 16.57 -22.67
N GLN A 176 -10.59 16.44 -22.14
CA GLN A 176 -10.26 16.46 -20.70
C GLN A 176 -10.88 15.30 -19.89
N ARG A 177 -11.33 14.23 -20.52
CA ARG A 177 -11.81 13.01 -19.83
C ARG A 177 -10.63 12.11 -19.51
N LEU A 178 -10.69 11.43 -18.37
CA LEU A 178 -9.68 10.44 -18.00
C LEU A 178 -9.61 9.31 -19.05
N VAL A 179 -8.41 8.93 -19.43
CA VAL A 179 -8.16 7.82 -20.36
C VAL A 179 -7.76 6.59 -19.57
N SER A 180 -8.47 5.49 -19.78
CA SER A 180 -8.17 4.23 -19.09
C SER A 180 -6.98 3.51 -19.74
N ARG A 181 -6.37 2.59 -18.98
CA ARG A 181 -5.31 1.71 -19.47
C ARG A 181 -5.75 0.93 -20.72
N GLU A 182 -6.96 0.41 -20.68
CA GLU A 182 -7.53 -0.37 -21.77
C GLU A 182 -7.59 0.50 -23.05
N ALA A 183 -8.08 1.73 -22.93
CA ALA A 183 -8.15 2.66 -24.05
C ALA A 183 -6.75 3.05 -24.60
N LEU A 184 -5.74 3.17 -23.73
CA LEU A 184 -4.35 3.43 -24.15
C LEU A 184 -3.74 2.25 -24.91
N LEU A 185 -4.14 1.01 -24.60
CA LEU A 185 -3.65 -0.18 -25.29
C LEU A 185 -4.38 -0.40 -26.64
N GLU A 186 -5.66 -0.06 -26.69
CA GLU A 186 -6.47 -0.11 -27.93
C GLU A 186 -6.11 1.04 -28.88
N HIS A 187 -5.77 2.20 -28.34
CA HIS A 187 -5.49 3.46 -29.06
C HIS A 187 -4.16 4.06 -28.62
N PRO A 188 -3.00 3.51 -29.02
CA PRO A 188 -1.69 4.00 -28.60
C PRO A 188 -1.40 5.45 -28.99
N GLU A 189 -2.07 5.96 -30.02
CA GLU A 189 -1.98 7.35 -30.47
C GLU A 189 -2.44 8.35 -29.38
N LEU A 190 -3.34 7.95 -28.48
CA LEU A 190 -3.76 8.78 -27.35
C LEU A 190 -2.58 9.06 -26.41
N ALA A 191 -1.69 8.09 -26.23
CA ALA A 191 -0.52 8.26 -25.40
C ALA A 191 0.43 9.35 -25.90
N GLN A 192 0.55 9.52 -27.24
CA GLN A 192 1.45 10.51 -27.85
C GLN A 192 1.08 11.96 -27.49
N GLN A 193 -0.16 12.22 -27.13
CA GLN A 193 -0.64 13.53 -26.73
C GLN A 193 -0.40 13.82 -25.23
N ILE A 194 0.01 12.79 -24.48
CA ILE A 194 0.19 12.87 -23.03
C ILE A 194 1.62 13.29 -22.71
N ALA A 195 1.78 14.42 -22.02
CA ALA A 195 3.06 14.96 -21.58
C ALA A 195 4.13 14.99 -22.70
N PRO A 196 3.86 15.62 -23.86
CA PRO A 196 4.79 15.63 -24.98
C PRO A 196 6.13 16.23 -24.58
N GLY A 197 7.22 15.58 -24.99
CA GLY A 197 8.59 15.99 -24.67
C GLY A 197 9.07 15.64 -23.26
N LEU A 198 8.24 15.06 -22.41
CA LEU A 198 8.68 14.54 -21.11
C LEU A 198 9.49 13.27 -21.32
N MET A 199 10.76 13.31 -20.91
CA MET A 199 11.68 12.17 -21.02
C MET A 199 12.00 11.60 -19.65
N ILE A 200 11.92 10.27 -19.50
CA ILE A 200 12.32 9.54 -18.30
C ILE A 200 13.43 8.56 -18.67
N ARG A 201 14.63 8.79 -18.15
CA ARG A 201 15.82 7.97 -18.46
C ARG A 201 16.04 7.76 -19.97
N GLY A 202 15.81 8.81 -20.77
CA GLY A 202 15.99 8.78 -22.22
C GLY A 202 14.82 8.14 -23.01
N ILE A 203 13.72 7.82 -22.35
CA ILE A 203 12.51 7.26 -22.96
C ILE A 203 11.37 8.28 -22.84
N GLU A 204 10.66 8.53 -23.92
CA GLU A 204 9.52 9.43 -23.92
C GLU A 204 8.37 8.88 -23.03
N TYR A 205 7.74 9.76 -22.25
CA TYR A 205 6.69 9.39 -21.29
C TYR A 205 5.52 8.66 -21.98
N SER A 206 5.11 9.13 -23.14
CA SER A 206 4.08 8.50 -23.98
C SER A 206 4.33 7.01 -24.21
N ARG A 207 5.60 6.65 -24.46
CA ARG A 207 6.00 5.26 -24.67
C ARG A 207 5.90 4.41 -23.39
N LEU A 208 6.10 5.01 -22.21
CA LEU A 208 5.95 4.31 -20.94
C LEU A 208 4.51 3.85 -20.72
N LEU A 209 3.54 4.63 -21.17
CA LEU A 209 2.12 4.31 -21.06
C LEU A 209 1.72 3.08 -21.87
N THR A 210 2.48 2.70 -22.89
CA THR A 210 2.23 1.46 -23.66
C THR A 210 2.72 0.19 -22.93
N TRP A 211 3.50 0.33 -21.86
CA TRP A 211 4.03 -0.79 -21.05
C TRP A 211 3.37 -0.91 -19.68
N LEU A 212 2.20 -0.31 -19.51
CA LEU A 212 1.45 -0.42 -18.26
C LEU A 212 1.07 -1.89 -18.00
N PRO A 213 1.44 -2.44 -16.83
CA PRO A 213 1.13 -3.82 -16.49
C PRO A 213 -0.38 -4.04 -16.32
N ASP A 214 -0.80 -5.30 -16.40
CA ASP A 214 -2.17 -5.67 -16.04
C ASP A 214 -2.34 -5.71 -14.52
N VAL A 215 -3.30 -4.95 -14.02
CA VAL A 215 -3.65 -4.88 -12.59
C VAL A 215 -4.81 -5.83 -12.26
N ALA A 216 -5.58 -6.24 -13.25
CA ALA A 216 -6.76 -7.10 -13.05
C ALA A 216 -6.42 -8.49 -12.51
N ALA A 217 -5.20 -8.98 -12.74
CA ALA A 217 -4.72 -10.27 -12.23
C ALA A 217 -4.37 -10.22 -10.72
N SER A 218 -4.24 -9.05 -10.12
CA SER A 218 -3.96 -8.90 -8.70
C SER A 218 -5.24 -9.00 -7.88
N THR A 219 -5.47 -10.15 -7.25
CA THR A 219 -6.59 -10.34 -6.32
C THR A 219 -6.37 -9.63 -4.97
N GLU A 220 -5.19 -9.10 -4.73
CA GLU A 220 -4.76 -8.55 -3.44
C GLU A 220 -3.97 -7.27 -3.64
N LEU A 221 -4.69 -6.16 -3.79
CA LEU A 221 -4.07 -4.84 -3.94
C LEU A 221 -3.22 -4.49 -2.71
N ARG A 222 -1.98 -4.05 -2.96
CA ARG A 222 -0.98 -3.74 -1.92
C ARG A 222 -1.51 -2.77 -0.83
N PRO A 223 -2.25 -1.69 -1.14
CA PRO A 223 -2.75 -0.76 -0.14
C PRO A 223 -3.67 -1.41 0.91
N TYR A 224 -4.46 -2.42 0.54
CA TYR A 224 -5.35 -3.10 1.49
C TYR A 224 -4.60 -3.85 2.58
N ARG A 225 -3.34 -4.23 2.36
CA ARG A 225 -2.49 -4.87 3.38
C ARG A 225 -2.14 -3.93 4.54
N GLN A 226 -2.38 -2.63 4.39
CA GLN A 226 -2.28 -1.63 5.46
C GLN A 226 -3.49 -1.68 6.40
N MET A 227 -4.61 -2.25 5.98
CA MET A 227 -5.86 -2.29 6.74
C MET A 227 -5.90 -3.54 7.63
N PRO A 228 -6.21 -3.41 8.96
CA PRO A 228 -6.14 -4.51 9.91
C PRO A 228 -6.97 -5.75 9.52
N LEU A 229 -8.23 -5.57 9.15
CA LEU A 229 -9.11 -6.67 8.78
C LEU A 229 -8.65 -7.39 7.51
N TRP A 230 -8.23 -6.64 6.49
CA TRP A 230 -7.67 -7.20 5.27
C TRP A 230 -6.35 -7.93 5.53
N ARG A 231 -5.52 -7.40 6.44
CA ARG A 231 -4.26 -8.05 6.82
C ARG A 231 -4.50 -9.39 7.50
N VAL A 232 -5.44 -9.44 8.44
CA VAL A 232 -5.83 -10.69 9.11
C VAL A 232 -6.37 -11.69 8.09
N TRP A 233 -7.30 -11.28 7.23
CA TRP A 233 -7.85 -12.13 6.18
C TRP A 233 -6.76 -12.66 5.23
N TYR A 234 -5.84 -11.80 4.81
CA TYR A 234 -4.70 -12.17 3.97
C TYR A 234 -3.82 -13.26 4.62
N VAL A 235 -3.48 -13.09 5.90
CA VAL A 235 -2.66 -14.05 6.64
C VAL A 235 -3.39 -15.39 6.78
N LEU A 236 -4.67 -15.37 7.12
CA LEU A 236 -5.49 -16.58 7.22
C LEU A 236 -5.58 -17.32 5.89
N ARG A 237 -5.92 -16.62 4.81
CA ARG A 237 -6.01 -17.20 3.46
C ARG A 237 -4.70 -17.85 3.03
N ARG A 238 -3.58 -17.20 3.26
CA ARG A 238 -2.26 -17.73 2.90
C ARG A 238 -1.89 -18.97 3.73
N GLY A 239 -2.23 -18.99 5.01
CA GLY A 239 -2.07 -20.16 5.89
C GLY A 239 -2.88 -21.37 5.42
N PHE A 240 -4.12 -21.15 4.96
CA PHE A 240 -4.96 -22.22 4.41
C PHE A 240 -4.45 -22.76 3.06
N HIS A 241 -3.94 -21.90 2.17
CA HIS A 241 -3.37 -22.33 0.87
C HIS A 241 -2.10 -23.17 1.04
N ILE A 242 -1.24 -22.86 2.00
CA ILE A 242 -0.05 -23.66 2.29
C ILE A 242 -0.45 -25.06 2.76
N ASN A 243 -1.49 -25.20 3.58
CA ASN A 243 -1.99 -26.50 4.05
C ASN A 243 -2.62 -27.35 2.94
N ILE A 244 -3.25 -26.75 1.94
CA ILE A 244 -3.83 -27.47 0.81
C ILE A 244 -2.74 -27.95 -0.16
N ALA A 245 -1.74 -27.11 -0.44
CA ALA A 245 -0.63 -27.47 -1.32
C ALA A 245 0.26 -28.58 -0.73
N SER A 246 0.49 -28.57 0.59
CA SER A 246 1.26 -29.63 1.28
C SER A 246 0.52 -30.97 1.39
N ARG A 247 -0.80 -30.99 1.28
CA ARG A 247 -1.61 -32.23 1.28
C ARG A 247 -1.70 -32.92 -0.09
N ASN A 248 -1.41 -32.18 -1.17
CA ASN A 248 -1.53 -32.67 -2.55
C ASN A 248 -0.18 -32.96 -3.23
N SER A 249 0.94 -32.99 -2.49
CA SER A 249 2.20 -33.53 -3.00
C SER A 249 2.19 -35.05 -2.83
N PRO A 250 2.12 -35.83 -3.91
CA PRO A 250 2.38 -37.27 -3.81
C PRO A 250 3.87 -37.46 -3.46
N LEU A 251 4.10 -38.37 -2.53
CA LEU A 251 5.41 -38.92 -2.18
C LEU A 251 6.00 -39.65 -3.40
#